data_4a5f34499faafc7ea74415a09c6b7658
#
_entry.id   4a5f34499faafc7ea74415a09c6b7658
#
_cell.length_a   1.000
_cell.length_b   1.000
_cell.length_c   1.000
_cell.angle_alpha   90.00
_cell.angle_beta   90.00
_cell.angle_gamma   90.00
#
_symmetry.space_group_name_H-M   'P 1'
#
loop_
_entity.id
_entity.type
_entity.pdbx_description
1 polymer ?
#
loop_
_entity_poly.entity_id
_entity_poly.type
_entity_poly.pdbx_seq_one_letter_code
_entity_poly.pdbx_strand_id
1 'polypeptide(L)'
;MTSSSRSFALSSALLLVLAGCGPKDGVKEFSDGKAAYETRSLEKAERLFAKSLLYAPENVDALVMLARTECDLGKMQEASEAIAKAVELEPAAVDAALLDAEIAFYLNDYARAVKRFTDVASDASAGAEAQALGWTGIGIVEMACENRDLARIAFLRAIRLDRRNASARYHLGLLYRGDSYGYLEAALEQFEIFVRLGDKADPRAVHVQRVIIPGIKEDISRRAMERCSGHRNANESAQRIAAADAAFKKGNYKVARAEYEAAVKADVLSYPAMLGLAKSSEKTDATASGRQRALDCYKTACALRPSAVSTLLKTGDLAARMGQHATAAEVYSRAVAANPSDISAIDGLIRALRKAGSAKVAAAYQSYRDAISVRKAK
;
A
#
# COMPACT_ATOMS: atom_id res chain seq x y z
N MET A 1 -26.98 -70.63 61.68
CA MET A 1 -27.57 -69.47 61.00
C MET A 1 -26.79 -68.22 61.35
N THR A 2 -25.72 -67.94 60.63
CA THR A 2 -25.02 -66.69 60.73
C THR A 2 -24.09 -66.64 59.55
N SER A 3 -24.39 -65.81 58.60
CA SER A 3 -23.59 -65.58 57.40
C SER A 3 -22.45 -64.59 57.71
N SER A 4 -21.28 -65.01 57.31
CA SER A 4 -20.02 -64.31 57.43
C SER A 4 -19.94 -63.20 56.36
N SER A 5 -19.66 -61.95 56.82
CA SER A 5 -19.23 -60.85 55.96
C SER A 5 -17.70 -60.79 55.92
N ARG A 6 -17.10 -61.22 54.81
CA ARG A 6 -15.72 -60.94 54.50
C ARG A 6 -15.68 -59.69 53.63
N SER A 7 -15.35 -58.56 54.26
CA SER A 7 -15.03 -57.29 53.57
C SER A 7 -13.68 -57.41 52.89
N PHE A 8 -13.68 -57.16 51.59
CA PHE A 8 -12.48 -57.08 50.77
C PHE A 8 -11.67 -55.80 51.08
N ALA A 9 -10.54 -55.98 51.66
CA ALA A 9 -9.48 -54.96 51.73
C ALA A 9 -8.54 -55.09 50.52
N LEU A 10 -9.04 -54.69 49.37
CA LEU A 10 -8.26 -54.61 48.11
C LEU A 10 -8.71 -53.38 47.37
N SER A 11 -8.21 -52.22 47.82
CA SER A 11 -8.43 -50.99 47.03
C SER A 11 -7.49 -49.81 47.37
N SER A 12 -6.53 -49.98 48.22
CA SER A 12 -5.64 -48.84 48.57
C SER A 12 -4.30 -48.85 47.84
N ALA A 13 -3.93 -49.92 47.15
CA ALA A 13 -2.66 -50.02 46.45
C ALA A 13 -2.74 -49.71 44.92
N LEU A 14 -3.98 -49.69 44.35
CA LEU A 14 -4.16 -49.40 42.92
C LEU A 14 -4.47 -47.92 42.62
N LEU A 15 -4.74 -47.12 43.64
CA LEU A 15 -5.00 -45.67 43.53
C LEU A 15 -3.73 -44.80 43.58
N LEU A 16 -2.59 -45.38 43.96
CA LEU A 16 -1.32 -44.65 44.08
C LEU A 16 -0.44 -44.66 42.80
N VAL A 17 -0.81 -45.42 41.77
CA VAL A 17 -0.09 -45.46 40.47
C VAL A 17 -0.75 -44.54 39.43
N LEU A 18 -1.95 -44.03 39.69
CA LEU A 18 -2.62 -43.05 38.84
C LEU A 18 -2.43 -41.59 39.26
N ALA A 19 -1.76 -41.34 40.34
CA ALA A 19 -1.50 -39.99 40.86
C ALA A 19 -0.32 -39.25 40.16
N GLY A 20 0.21 -39.81 39.07
CA GLY A 20 1.25 -39.20 38.28
C GLY A 20 0.82 -38.74 36.87
N CYS A 21 -0.44 -38.97 36.49
CA CYS A 21 -1.01 -38.44 35.24
C CYS A 21 -2.22 -37.59 35.60
N GLY A 22 -1.99 -36.35 36.00
CA GLY A 22 -3.03 -35.32 35.86
C GLY A 22 -3.53 -35.26 34.43
N PRO A 23 -4.76 -34.82 34.17
CA PRO A 23 -5.24 -34.68 32.77
C PRO A 23 -4.21 -33.85 31.99
N LYS A 24 -3.67 -34.44 30.92
CA LYS A 24 -2.76 -33.75 30.02
C LYS A 24 -3.60 -32.72 29.29
N ASP A 25 -3.37 -31.47 29.59
CA ASP A 25 -4.06 -30.31 29.02
C ASP A 25 -3.43 -29.79 27.73
N GLY A 26 -2.32 -30.39 27.27
CA GLY A 26 -1.57 -29.98 26.10
C GLY A 26 -0.72 -28.74 26.24
N VAL A 27 -0.73 -28.08 27.41
CA VAL A 27 -0.01 -26.81 27.66
C VAL A 27 1.51 -26.98 27.54
N LYS A 28 2.05 -28.09 28.03
CA LYS A 28 3.48 -28.37 27.88
C LYS A 28 3.88 -28.56 26.42
N GLU A 29 3.13 -29.39 25.69
CA GLU A 29 3.37 -29.66 24.28
C GLU A 29 3.27 -28.37 23.46
N PHE A 30 2.33 -27.49 23.77
CA PHE A 30 2.20 -26.19 23.13
C PHE A 30 3.41 -25.29 23.41
N SER A 31 3.85 -25.19 24.66
CA SER A 31 5.03 -24.40 25.04
C SER A 31 6.30 -24.94 24.36
N ASP A 32 6.52 -26.25 24.40
CA ASP A 32 7.66 -26.92 23.75
C ASP A 32 7.61 -26.73 22.22
N GLY A 33 6.39 -26.73 21.65
CA GLY A 33 6.14 -26.45 20.23
C GLY A 33 6.56 -25.04 19.84
N LYS A 34 6.20 -24.03 20.65
CA LYS A 34 6.63 -22.64 20.43
C LYS A 34 8.15 -22.51 20.46
N ALA A 35 8.81 -23.10 21.44
CA ALA A 35 10.28 -23.10 21.54
C ALA A 35 10.94 -23.80 20.33
N ALA A 36 10.34 -24.90 19.83
CA ALA A 36 10.82 -25.57 18.63
C ALA A 36 10.63 -24.71 17.38
N TYR A 37 9.51 -23.99 17.27
CA TYR A 37 9.25 -23.04 16.17
C TYR A 37 10.25 -21.88 16.14
N GLU A 38 10.50 -21.26 17.31
CA GLU A 38 11.49 -20.17 17.46
C GLU A 38 12.91 -20.59 17.07
N THR A 39 13.27 -21.86 17.35
CA THR A 39 14.57 -22.44 16.94
C THR A 39 14.57 -22.99 15.51
N ARG A 40 13.50 -22.73 14.73
CA ARG A 40 13.32 -23.19 13.36
C ARG A 40 13.36 -24.71 13.17
N SER A 41 13.05 -25.45 14.22
CA SER A 41 12.89 -26.91 14.18
C SER A 41 11.44 -27.25 13.80
N LEU A 42 11.08 -26.93 12.54
CA LEU A 42 9.67 -26.86 12.10
C LEU A 42 8.94 -28.19 12.20
N GLU A 43 9.56 -29.32 11.79
CA GLU A 43 8.92 -30.64 11.87
C GLU A 43 8.75 -31.10 13.34
N LYS A 44 9.59 -30.64 14.25
CA LYS A 44 9.42 -30.87 15.67
C LYS A 44 8.27 -30.04 16.23
N ALA A 45 8.20 -28.77 15.82
CA ALA A 45 7.13 -27.86 16.21
C ALA A 45 5.76 -28.38 15.77
N GLU A 46 5.62 -28.79 14.50
CA GLU A 46 4.41 -29.40 13.92
C GLU A 46 3.92 -30.57 14.78
N ARG A 47 4.81 -31.53 15.08
CA ARG A 47 4.46 -32.70 15.90
C ARG A 47 4.02 -32.32 17.30
N LEU A 48 4.64 -31.30 17.91
CA LEU A 48 4.31 -30.85 19.26
C LEU A 48 2.97 -30.11 19.28
N PHE A 49 2.69 -29.24 18.31
CA PHE A 49 1.39 -28.59 18.19
C PHE A 49 0.27 -29.60 17.89
N ALA A 50 0.48 -30.54 16.97
CA ALA A 50 -0.48 -31.62 16.70
C ALA A 50 -0.73 -32.47 17.97
N LYS A 51 0.32 -32.76 18.76
CA LYS A 51 0.17 -33.47 20.03
C LYS A 51 -0.56 -32.64 21.08
N SER A 52 -0.34 -31.35 21.17
CA SER A 52 -1.11 -30.43 22.01
C SER A 52 -2.60 -30.51 21.70
N LEU A 53 -2.95 -30.50 20.42
CA LEU A 53 -4.33 -30.57 19.95
C LEU A 53 -5.02 -31.93 20.19
N LEU A 54 -4.27 -33.01 20.44
CA LEU A 54 -4.85 -34.28 20.90
C LEU A 54 -5.41 -34.17 22.34
N TYR A 55 -4.86 -33.28 23.16
CA TYR A 55 -5.32 -33.05 24.53
C TYR A 55 -6.30 -31.89 24.63
N ALA A 56 -6.14 -30.87 23.79
CA ALA A 56 -6.97 -29.67 23.74
C ALA A 56 -7.36 -29.34 22.30
N PRO A 57 -8.34 -30.05 21.69
CA PRO A 57 -8.69 -29.92 20.27
C PRO A 57 -9.22 -28.52 19.87
N GLU A 58 -9.73 -27.77 20.85
CA GLU A 58 -10.32 -26.43 20.67
C GLU A 58 -9.34 -25.31 21.03
N ASN A 59 -8.06 -25.62 21.21
CA ASN A 59 -7.05 -24.59 21.49
C ASN A 59 -6.73 -23.82 20.21
N VAL A 60 -7.33 -22.64 20.07
CA VAL A 60 -7.20 -21.76 18.91
C VAL A 60 -5.75 -21.35 18.68
N ASP A 61 -4.99 -21.02 19.73
CA ASP A 61 -3.57 -20.66 19.61
C ASP A 61 -2.73 -21.82 19.04
N ALA A 62 -3.02 -23.07 19.48
CA ALA A 62 -2.32 -24.23 18.96
C ALA A 62 -2.66 -24.52 17.50
N LEU A 63 -3.92 -24.31 17.09
CA LEU A 63 -4.35 -24.41 15.68
C LEU A 63 -3.66 -23.35 14.81
N VAL A 64 -3.60 -22.10 15.26
CA VAL A 64 -2.92 -21.00 14.57
C VAL A 64 -1.42 -21.29 14.42
N MET A 65 -0.76 -21.76 15.50
CA MET A 65 0.67 -22.08 15.47
C MET A 65 0.96 -23.31 14.61
N LEU A 66 0.06 -24.31 14.61
CA LEU A 66 0.17 -25.46 13.70
C LEU A 66 0.08 -25.00 12.24
N ALA A 67 -0.96 -24.24 11.88
CA ALA A 67 -1.15 -23.73 10.53
C ALA A 67 0.05 -22.88 10.07
N ARG A 68 0.57 -22.01 10.94
CA ARG A 68 1.76 -21.21 10.63
C ARG A 68 3.00 -22.07 10.39
N THR A 69 3.18 -23.13 11.19
CA THR A 69 4.29 -24.08 11.03
C THR A 69 4.16 -24.85 9.73
N GLU A 70 2.96 -25.28 9.38
CA GLU A 70 2.65 -25.98 8.13
C GLU A 70 2.88 -25.07 6.90
N CYS A 71 2.54 -23.78 6.99
CA CYS A 71 2.92 -22.79 5.97
C CYS A 71 4.45 -22.72 5.76
N ASP A 72 5.20 -22.62 6.85
CA ASP A 72 6.68 -22.57 6.81
C ASP A 72 7.29 -23.88 6.25
N LEU A 73 6.59 -25.01 6.39
CA LEU A 73 6.95 -26.30 5.79
C LEU A 73 6.46 -26.46 4.35
N GLY A 74 5.72 -25.50 3.81
CA GLY A 74 5.13 -25.56 2.47
C GLY A 74 3.86 -26.42 2.35
N LYS A 75 3.29 -26.85 3.48
CA LYS A 75 2.08 -27.68 3.58
C LYS A 75 0.81 -26.80 3.59
N MET A 76 0.57 -26.07 2.49
CA MET A 76 -0.48 -25.05 2.44
C MET A 76 -1.89 -25.60 2.61
N GLN A 77 -2.15 -26.84 2.17
CA GLN A 77 -3.47 -27.43 2.28
C GLN A 77 -3.78 -27.84 3.72
N GLU A 78 -2.85 -28.48 4.40
CA GLU A 78 -2.94 -28.84 5.81
C GLU A 78 -3.10 -27.58 6.68
N ALA A 79 -2.30 -26.55 6.41
CA ALA A 79 -2.41 -25.25 7.07
C ALA A 79 -3.81 -24.64 6.90
N SER A 80 -4.40 -24.78 5.69
CA SER A 80 -5.78 -24.29 5.43
C SER A 80 -6.82 -25.04 6.26
N GLU A 81 -6.64 -26.33 6.51
CA GLU A 81 -7.55 -27.12 7.34
C GLU A 81 -7.42 -26.75 8.83
N ALA A 82 -6.19 -26.58 9.31
CA ALA A 82 -5.93 -26.20 10.70
C ALA A 82 -6.48 -24.79 11.01
N ILE A 83 -6.22 -23.81 10.11
CA ILE A 83 -6.67 -22.43 10.34
C ILE A 83 -8.19 -22.28 10.19
N ALA A 84 -8.83 -23.08 9.32
CA ALA A 84 -10.29 -23.06 9.19
C ALA A 84 -10.98 -23.45 10.50
N LYS A 85 -10.45 -24.45 11.23
CA LYS A 85 -10.94 -24.84 12.57
C LYS A 85 -10.73 -23.71 13.59
N ALA A 86 -9.59 -23.03 13.56
CA ALA A 86 -9.32 -21.90 14.46
C ALA A 86 -10.34 -20.78 14.26
N VAL A 87 -10.62 -20.41 13.00
CA VAL A 87 -11.58 -19.36 12.65
C VAL A 87 -13.04 -19.78 12.96
N GLU A 88 -13.36 -21.07 12.85
CA GLU A 88 -14.68 -21.58 13.24
C GLU A 88 -14.90 -21.49 14.75
N LEU A 89 -13.89 -21.83 15.55
CA LEU A 89 -13.93 -21.76 17.01
C LEU A 89 -13.96 -20.32 17.52
N GLU A 90 -13.16 -19.45 16.94
CA GLU A 90 -13.05 -18.04 17.36
C GLU A 90 -13.04 -17.10 16.14
N PRO A 91 -14.20 -16.77 15.59
CA PRO A 91 -14.31 -15.93 14.38
C PRO A 91 -13.74 -14.52 14.57
N ALA A 92 -13.62 -14.04 15.82
CA ALA A 92 -13.09 -12.73 16.16
C ALA A 92 -11.55 -12.72 16.36
N ALA A 93 -10.89 -13.90 16.31
CA ALA A 93 -9.44 -13.98 16.45
C ALA A 93 -8.74 -13.35 15.23
N VAL A 94 -8.20 -12.15 15.43
CA VAL A 94 -7.55 -11.35 14.37
C VAL A 94 -6.39 -12.11 13.73
N ASP A 95 -5.54 -12.75 14.54
CA ASP A 95 -4.37 -13.49 14.05
C ASP A 95 -4.77 -14.71 13.21
N ALA A 96 -5.85 -15.41 13.59
CA ALA A 96 -6.40 -16.51 12.81
C ALA A 96 -6.98 -16.02 11.48
N ALA A 97 -7.74 -14.92 11.50
CA ALA A 97 -8.32 -14.33 10.29
C ALA A 97 -7.25 -13.82 9.31
N LEU A 98 -6.18 -13.19 9.80
CA LEU A 98 -5.06 -12.74 8.97
C LEU A 98 -4.31 -13.92 8.35
N LEU A 99 -4.00 -14.95 9.15
CA LEU A 99 -3.32 -16.15 8.64
C LEU A 99 -4.18 -16.92 7.63
N ASP A 100 -5.50 -17.03 7.87
CA ASP A 100 -6.45 -17.63 6.92
C ASP A 100 -6.45 -16.87 5.57
N ALA A 101 -6.40 -15.55 5.63
CA ALA A 101 -6.32 -14.71 4.44
C ALA A 101 -5.00 -14.90 3.68
N GLU A 102 -3.86 -15.00 4.39
CA GLU A 102 -2.56 -15.26 3.80
C GLU A 102 -2.51 -16.64 3.11
N ILE A 103 -2.99 -17.68 3.80
CA ILE A 103 -3.07 -19.03 3.24
C ILE A 103 -3.96 -19.05 2.00
N ALA A 104 -5.14 -18.42 2.05
CA ALA A 104 -6.04 -18.31 0.90
C ALA A 104 -5.36 -17.62 -0.29
N PHE A 105 -4.58 -16.57 -0.03
CA PHE A 105 -3.80 -15.91 -1.07
C PHE A 105 -2.79 -16.85 -1.74
N TYR A 106 -2.01 -17.61 -0.96
CA TYR A 106 -1.04 -18.58 -1.50
C TYR A 106 -1.71 -19.74 -2.25
N LEU A 107 -2.93 -20.11 -1.88
CA LEU A 107 -3.75 -21.08 -2.59
C LEU A 107 -4.46 -20.50 -3.83
N ASN A 108 -4.23 -19.21 -4.15
CA ASN A 108 -4.89 -18.43 -5.21
C ASN A 108 -6.41 -18.28 -5.02
N ASP A 109 -6.94 -18.52 -3.82
CA ASP A 109 -8.32 -18.19 -3.45
C ASP A 109 -8.42 -16.72 -3.06
N TYR A 110 -8.29 -15.86 -4.08
CA TYR A 110 -8.30 -14.41 -3.88
C TYR A 110 -9.62 -13.89 -3.31
N ALA A 111 -10.73 -14.58 -3.59
CA ALA A 111 -12.05 -14.19 -3.06
C ALA A 111 -12.10 -14.37 -1.53
N ARG A 112 -11.65 -15.53 -1.02
CA ARG A 112 -11.53 -15.81 0.42
C ARG A 112 -10.52 -14.86 1.06
N ALA A 113 -9.36 -14.67 0.45
CA ALA A 113 -8.32 -13.77 0.95
C ALA A 113 -8.84 -12.33 1.14
N VAL A 114 -9.46 -11.73 0.10
CA VAL A 114 -10.04 -10.38 0.17
C VAL A 114 -11.11 -10.30 1.24
N LYS A 115 -11.99 -11.31 1.34
CA LYS A 115 -13.04 -11.32 2.35
C LYS A 115 -12.44 -11.27 3.75
N ARG A 116 -11.50 -12.16 4.08
CA ARG A 116 -10.87 -12.23 5.41
C ARG A 116 -10.09 -10.97 5.76
N PHE A 117 -9.26 -10.47 4.83
CA PHE A 117 -8.57 -9.20 5.04
C PHE A 117 -9.56 -8.03 5.23
N THR A 118 -10.71 -8.04 4.54
CA THR A 118 -11.74 -7.00 4.70
C THR A 118 -12.42 -7.11 6.06
N ASP A 119 -12.70 -8.31 6.55
CA ASP A 119 -13.27 -8.54 7.87
C ASP A 119 -12.37 -7.87 8.93
N VAL A 120 -11.05 -8.14 8.91
CA VAL A 120 -10.09 -7.50 9.84
C VAL A 120 -9.96 -5.99 9.60
N ALA A 121 -9.86 -5.54 8.35
CA ALA A 121 -9.69 -4.12 8.01
C ALA A 121 -10.89 -3.26 8.42
N SER A 122 -12.07 -3.85 8.54
CA SER A 122 -13.32 -3.19 8.89
C SER A 122 -13.69 -3.30 10.36
N ASP A 123 -13.05 -4.20 11.09
CA ASP A 123 -13.33 -4.41 12.52
C ASP A 123 -12.74 -3.26 13.35
N ALA A 124 -13.63 -2.46 13.92
CA ALA A 124 -13.23 -1.35 14.78
C ALA A 124 -12.58 -1.80 16.09
N SER A 125 -12.82 -3.04 16.53
CA SER A 125 -12.26 -3.61 17.75
C SER A 125 -10.84 -4.14 17.58
N ALA A 126 -10.43 -4.49 16.36
CA ALA A 126 -9.12 -5.04 16.04
C ALA A 126 -7.93 -4.07 16.25
N GLY A 127 -8.20 -2.78 16.41
CA GLY A 127 -7.18 -1.75 16.55
C GLY A 127 -6.53 -1.33 15.21
N ALA A 128 -5.88 -0.17 15.22
CA ALA A 128 -5.39 0.46 13.99
C ALA A 128 -4.28 -0.34 13.29
N GLU A 129 -3.44 -1.05 14.05
CA GLU A 129 -2.36 -1.86 13.51
C GLU A 129 -2.89 -3.08 12.75
N ALA A 130 -3.80 -3.84 13.36
CA ALA A 130 -4.43 -4.98 12.72
C ALA A 130 -5.27 -4.58 11.49
N GLN A 131 -6.03 -3.49 11.60
CA GLN A 131 -6.73 -2.92 10.44
C GLN A 131 -5.77 -2.56 9.31
N ALA A 132 -4.60 -2.00 9.64
CA ALA A 132 -3.57 -1.67 8.65
C ALA A 132 -2.97 -2.92 7.99
N LEU A 133 -2.82 -4.03 8.74
CA LEU A 133 -2.42 -5.32 8.16
C LEU A 133 -3.48 -5.85 7.21
N GLY A 134 -4.75 -5.80 7.58
CA GLY A 134 -5.86 -6.16 6.69
C GLY A 134 -5.86 -5.36 5.39
N TRP A 135 -5.71 -4.03 5.46
CA TRP A 135 -5.60 -3.19 4.27
C TRP A 135 -4.34 -3.49 3.45
N THR A 136 -3.23 -3.85 4.10
CA THR A 136 -2.00 -4.26 3.38
C THR A 136 -2.26 -5.55 2.60
N GLY A 137 -2.90 -6.54 3.22
CA GLY A 137 -3.28 -7.79 2.58
C GLY A 137 -4.22 -7.58 1.38
N ILE A 138 -5.26 -6.75 1.53
CA ILE A 138 -6.13 -6.36 0.40
C ILE A 138 -5.29 -5.79 -0.74
N GLY A 139 -4.35 -4.87 -0.44
CA GLY A 139 -3.49 -4.27 -1.45
C GLY A 139 -2.62 -5.30 -2.18
N ILE A 140 -2.09 -6.30 -1.49
CA ILE A 140 -1.30 -7.38 -2.08
C ILE A 140 -2.16 -8.23 -3.01
N VAL A 141 -3.37 -8.62 -2.59
CA VAL A 141 -4.29 -9.39 -3.44
C VAL A 141 -4.71 -8.59 -4.67
N GLU A 142 -5.05 -7.31 -4.52
CA GLU A 142 -5.43 -6.45 -5.64
C GLU A 142 -4.24 -6.23 -6.62
N MET A 143 -3.00 -6.21 -6.13
CA MET A 143 -1.82 -6.22 -7.01
C MET A 143 -1.70 -7.52 -7.81
N ALA A 144 -1.93 -8.67 -7.20
CA ALA A 144 -1.90 -9.97 -7.86
C ALA A 144 -3.02 -10.09 -8.92
N CYS A 145 -4.15 -9.43 -8.68
CA CYS A 145 -5.27 -9.33 -9.63
C CYS A 145 -5.09 -8.20 -10.67
N GLU A 146 -3.94 -7.53 -10.72
CA GLU A 146 -3.64 -6.40 -11.60
C GLU A 146 -4.53 -5.15 -11.40
N ASN A 147 -5.29 -5.09 -10.32
CA ASN A 147 -6.17 -3.98 -9.96
C ASN A 147 -5.36 -2.84 -9.29
N ARG A 148 -4.42 -2.24 -10.02
CA ARG A 148 -3.42 -1.30 -9.51
C ARG A 148 -3.99 -0.13 -8.70
N ASP A 149 -5.09 0.46 -9.14
CA ASP A 149 -5.73 1.58 -8.42
C ASP A 149 -6.33 1.16 -7.08
N LEU A 150 -6.95 -0.03 -7.02
CA LEU A 150 -7.49 -0.58 -5.76
C LEU A 150 -6.36 -0.95 -4.80
N ALA A 151 -5.28 -1.54 -5.29
CA ALA A 151 -4.08 -1.82 -4.52
C ALA A 151 -3.49 -0.53 -3.92
N ARG A 152 -3.36 0.54 -4.72
CA ARG A 152 -2.88 1.85 -4.27
C ARG A 152 -3.71 2.40 -3.13
N ILE A 153 -5.05 2.38 -3.26
CA ILE A 153 -5.96 2.85 -2.22
C ILE A 153 -5.80 2.04 -0.94
N ALA A 154 -5.70 0.72 -1.04
CA ALA A 154 -5.55 -0.16 0.09
C ALA A 154 -4.23 0.12 0.85
N PHE A 155 -3.10 0.23 0.16
CA PHE A 155 -1.83 0.59 0.80
C PHE A 155 -1.85 2.00 1.43
N LEU A 156 -2.47 2.98 0.77
CA LEU A 156 -2.62 4.32 1.35
C LEU A 156 -3.47 4.31 2.61
N ARG A 157 -4.51 3.46 2.69
CA ARG A 157 -5.30 3.26 3.91
C ARG A 157 -4.49 2.63 5.01
N ALA A 158 -3.73 1.58 4.70
CA ALA A 158 -2.84 0.92 5.64
C ALA A 158 -1.84 1.92 6.25
N ILE A 159 -1.13 2.68 5.42
CA ILE A 159 -0.14 3.70 5.85
C ILE A 159 -0.81 4.83 6.67
N ARG A 160 -2.05 5.15 6.39
CA ARG A 160 -2.79 6.15 7.16
C ARG A 160 -3.15 5.66 8.56
N LEU A 161 -3.53 4.39 8.71
CA LEU A 161 -3.84 3.76 9.99
C LEU A 161 -2.57 3.55 10.81
N ASP A 162 -1.56 2.96 10.18
CA ASP A 162 -0.24 2.77 10.76
C ASP A 162 0.85 3.37 9.86
N ARG A 163 1.41 4.51 10.26
CA ARG A 163 2.49 5.19 9.53
C ARG A 163 3.80 4.38 9.52
N ARG A 164 3.94 3.42 10.41
CA ARG A 164 5.12 2.55 10.53
C ARG A 164 4.96 1.25 9.76
N ASN A 165 3.84 1.02 9.08
CA ASN A 165 3.61 -0.17 8.27
C ASN A 165 4.62 -0.23 7.11
N ALA A 166 5.74 -0.92 7.36
CA ALA A 166 6.83 -1.06 6.40
C ALA A 166 6.40 -1.89 5.17
N SER A 167 5.58 -2.94 5.38
CA SER A 167 5.09 -3.80 4.29
C SER A 167 4.24 -3.02 3.28
N ALA A 168 3.29 -2.21 3.75
CA ALA A 168 2.48 -1.37 2.87
C ALA A 168 3.33 -0.38 2.06
N ARG A 169 4.38 0.19 2.67
CA ARG A 169 5.30 1.10 1.96
C ARG A 169 6.13 0.40 0.91
N TYR A 170 6.62 -0.79 1.21
CA TYR A 170 7.36 -1.61 0.26
C TYR A 170 6.52 -1.91 -0.98
N HIS A 171 5.30 -2.42 -0.78
CA HIS A 171 4.40 -2.77 -1.89
C HIS A 171 3.90 -1.55 -2.65
N LEU A 172 3.63 -0.43 -1.98
CA LEU A 172 3.30 0.83 -2.65
C LEU A 172 4.46 1.36 -3.49
N GLY A 173 5.69 1.23 -2.99
CA GLY A 173 6.91 1.54 -3.73
C GLY A 173 7.05 0.69 -4.99
N LEU A 174 6.81 -0.62 -4.91
CA LEU A 174 6.79 -1.53 -6.06
C LEU A 174 5.70 -1.14 -7.08
N LEU A 175 4.51 -0.81 -6.58
CA LEU A 175 3.40 -0.39 -7.43
C LEU A 175 3.75 0.89 -8.21
N TYR A 176 4.27 1.91 -7.53
CA TYR A 176 4.69 3.16 -8.16
C TYR A 176 5.87 2.98 -9.12
N ARG A 177 6.83 2.12 -8.80
CA ARG A 177 7.93 1.80 -9.70
C ARG A 177 7.46 1.13 -11.00
N GLY A 178 6.44 0.30 -10.92
CA GLY A 178 5.84 -0.38 -12.08
C GLY A 178 4.84 0.47 -12.85
N ASP A 179 4.41 1.62 -12.31
CA ASP A 179 3.58 2.59 -13.02
C ASP A 179 4.42 3.41 -14.02
N SER A 180 3.74 4.26 -14.80
CA SER A 180 4.44 5.13 -15.74
C SER A 180 5.48 6.02 -15.03
N TYR A 181 6.39 6.54 -15.80
CA TYR A 181 7.53 7.37 -15.35
C TYR A 181 7.18 8.59 -14.44
N GLY A 182 5.92 8.92 -14.26
CA GLY A 182 5.49 10.02 -13.40
C GLY A 182 5.45 9.70 -11.90
N TYR A 183 5.74 8.45 -11.50
CA TYR A 183 5.64 8.00 -10.10
C TYR A 183 6.99 7.65 -9.48
N LEU A 184 8.13 7.82 -10.17
CA LEU A 184 9.45 7.39 -9.65
C LEU A 184 9.84 8.11 -8.37
N GLU A 185 9.55 9.40 -8.26
CA GLU A 185 9.84 10.15 -7.05
C GLU A 185 8.97 9.66 -5.88
N ALA A 186 7.70 9.34 -6.14
CA ALA A 186 6.83 8.75 -5.14
C ALA A 186 7.29 7.33 -4.74
N ALA A 187 7.75 6.53 -5.70
CA ALA A 187 8.34 5.22 -5.43
C ALA A 187 9.59 5.34 -4.55
N LEU A 188 10.50 6.26 -4.91
CA LEU A 188 11.73 6.53 -4.16
C LEU A 188 11.42 6.89 -2.70
N GLU A 189 10.47 7.79 -2.46
CA GLU A 189 10.05 8.19 -1.12
C GLU A 189 9.55 6.99 -0.30
N GLN A 190 8.69 6.13 -0.87
CA GLN A 190 8.18 4.97 -0.15
C GLN A 190 9.29 3.97 0.18
N PHE A 191 10.23 3.73 -0.73
CA PHE A 191 11.37 2.84 -0.47
C PHE A 191 12.36 3.41 0.55
N GLU A 192 12.64 4.72 0.53
CA GLU A 192 13.49 5.36 1.53
C GLU A 192 12.86 5.30 2.93
N ILE A 193 11.54 5.45 3.04
CA ILE A 193 10.83 5.28 4.31
C ILE A 193 10.82 3.80 4.73
N PHE A 194 10.58 2.86 3.81
CA PHE A 194 10.62 1.43 4.09
C PHE A 194 11.97 1.00 4.70
N VAL A 195 13.08 1.38 4.06
CA VAL A 195 14.44 1.05 4.57
C VAL A 195 14.70 1.67 5.95
N ARG A 196 14.15 2.86 6.22
CA ARG A 196 14.30 3.52 7.53
C ARG A 196 13.49 2.86 8.64
N LEU A 197 12.32 2.32 8.31
CA LEU A 197 11.39 1.68 9.25
C LEU A 197 11.67 0.18 9.43
N GLY A 198 12.19 -0.48 8.39
CA GLY A 198 12.40 -1.91 8.36
C GLY A 198 13.59 -2.38 9.19
N ASP A 199 13.60 -3.69 9.48
CA ASP A 199 14.77 -4.34 10.03
C ASP A 199 15.93 -4.28 9.02
N LYS A 200 17.11 -3.88 9.49
CA LYS A 200 18.33 -3.84 8.68
C LYS A 200 18.78 -5.22 8.21
N ALA A 201 18.37 -6.28 8.90
CA ALA A 201 18.62 -7.67 8.54
C ALA A 201 17.61 -8.21 7.52
N ASP A 202 16.49 -7.51 7.25
CA ASP A 202 15.52 -7.92 6.23
C ASP A 202 16.20 -7.92 4.84
N PRO A 203 16.29 -9.08 4.15
CA PRO A 203 16.89 -9.16 2.82
C PRO A 203 16.24 -8.20 1.81
N ARG A 204 14.94 -7.91 1.96
CA ARG A 204 14.21 -6.94 1.12
C ARG A 204 14.75 -5.53 1.34
N ALA A 205 15.00 -5.13 2.60
CA ALA A 205 15.54 -3.82 2.93
C ALA A 205 16.96 -3.65 2.35
N VAL A 206 17.80 -4.69 2.45
CA VAL A 206 19.14 -4.70 1.83
C VAL A 206 19.06 -4.57 0.31
N HIS A 207 18.17 -5.34 -0.35
CA HIS A 207 17.97 -5.27 -1.80
C HIS A 207 17.45 -3.90 -2.24
N VAL A 208 16.44 -3.35 -1.54
CA VAL A 208 15.90 -2.02 -1.82
C VAL A 208 16.98 -0.96 -1.70
N GLN A 209 17.77 -0.98 -0.64
CA GLN A 209 18.81 0.01 -0.38
C GLN A 209 19.95 -0.07 -1.40
N ARG A 210 20.40 -1.28 -1.78
CA ARG A 210 21.58 -1.47 -2.62
C ARG A 210 21.28 -1.48 -4.12
N VAL A 211 20.08 -1.85 -4.53
CA VAL A 211 19.72 -2.06 -5.94
C VAL A 211 18.59 -1.14 -6.39
N ILE A 212 17.45 -1.15 -5.68
CA ILE A 212 16.25 -0.47 -6.17
C ILE A 212 16.41 1.05 -6.08
N ILE A 213 16.80 1.58 -4.93
CA ILE A 213 16.96 3.04 -4.73
C ILE A 213 18.01 3.63 -5.69
N PRO A 214 19.22 3.05 -5.83
CA PRO A 214 20.19 3.55 -6.80
C PRO A 214 19.67 3.51 -8.24
N GLY A 215 19.02 2.41 -8.66
CA GLY A 215 18.43 2.31 -10.00
C GLY A 215 17.36 3.37 -10.27
N ILE A 216 16.48 3.65 -9.31
CA ILE A 216 15.49 4.72 -9.46
C ILE A 216 16.17 6.09 -9.58
N LYS A 217 17.19 6.37 -8.75
CA LYS A 217 17.95 7.64 -8.80
C LYS A 217 18.67 7.80 -10.15
N GLU A 218 19.22 6.72 -10.68
CA GLU A 218 19.82 6.72 -12.02
C GLU A 218 18.77 6.98 -13.10
N ASP A 219 17.61 6.34 -13.06
CA ASP A 219 16.50 6.57 -14.00
C ASP A 219 16.02 8.02 -13.96
N ILE A 220 15.88 8.61 -12.78
CA ILE A 220 15.52 10.03 -12.63
C ILE A 220 16.61 10.91 -13.25
N SER A 221 17.89 10.62 -13.00
CA SER A 221 19.03 11.38 -13.51
C SER A 221 19.15 11.26 -15.02
N ARG A 222 19.03 10.04 -15.57
CA ARG A 222 19.06 9.79 -17.03
C ARG A 222 17.98 10.59 -17.74
N ARG A 223 16.75 10.64 -17.22
CA ARG A 223 15.67 11.45 -17.80
C ARG A 223 15.94 12.94 -17.73
N ALA A 224 16.54 13.41 -16.65
CA ALA A 224 16.97 14.78 -16.57
C ALA A 224 18.01 15.09 -17.66
N MET A 225 18.96 14.16 -17.91
CA MET A 225 19.97 14.31 -18.98
C MET A 225 19.36 14.22 -20.39
N GLU A 226 18.46 13.29 -20.66
CA GLU A 226 17.78 13.18 -21.97
C GLU A 226 17.02 14.46 -22.33
N ARG A 227 16.49 15.15 -21.31
CA ARG A 227 15.88 16.47 -21.48
C ARG A 227 16.91 17.58 -21.66
N CYS A 228 18.17 17.35 -21.28
CA CYS A 228 19.26 18.34 -21.36
C CYS A 228 19.87 18.49 -22.76
N SER A 229 19.40 17.80 -23.80
CA SER A 229 19.92 17.92 -25.18
C SER A 229 19.62 19.28 -25.83
N GLY A 230 18.86 20.15 -25.17
CA GLY A 230 18.53 21.50 -25.62
C GLY A 230 19.44 22.59 -25.04
N HIS A 231 19.27 23.80 -25.59
CA HIS A 231 20.01 24.99 -25.15
C HIS A 231 19.74 25.32 -23.68
N ARG A 232 20.77 25.67 -22.93
CA ARG A 232 20.71 25.97 -21.49
C ARG A 232 21.42 27.26 -21.13
N ASN A 233 20.71 28.36 -21.26
CA ASN A 233 21.13 29.66 -20.76
C ASN A 233 20.21 30.10 -19.61
N ALA A 234 20.51 29.65 -18.39
CA ALA A 234 19.68 29.92 -17.22
C ALA A 234 19.56 31.42 -16.90
N ASN A 235 20.61 32.20 -17.17
CA ASN A 235 20.60 33.64 -16.91
C ASN A 235 19.67 34.40 -17.86
N GLU A 236 19.74 34.09 -19.16
CA GLU A 236 18.83 34.66 -20.13
C GLU A 236 17.39 34.24 -19.86
N SER A 237 17.17 32.95 -19.56
CA SER A 237 15.85 32.44 -19.19
C SER A 237 15.28 33.18 -17.99
N ALA A 238 16.08 33.41 -16.93
CA ALA A 238 15.65 34.16 -15.74
C ALA A 238 15.26 35.62 -16.04
N GLN A 239 16.03 36.30 -16.89
CA GLN A 239 15.70 37.68 -17.33
C GLN A 239 14.37 37.70 -18.12
N ARG A 240 14.19 36.76 -19.05
CA ARG A 240 12.95 36.62 -19.82
C ARG A 240 11.76 36.32 -18.93
N ILE A 241 11.92 35.44 -17.93
CA ILE A 241 10.87 35.12 -16.94
C ILE A 241 10.46 36.38 -16.18
N ALA A 242 11.40 37.18 -15.72
CA ALA A 242 11.10 38.43 -15.00
C ALA A 242 10.27 39.40 -15.87
N ALA A 243 10.64 39.57 -17.13
CA ALA A 243 9.86 40.36 -18.10
C ALA A 243 8.47 39.82 -18.33
N ALA A 244 8.37 38.48 -18.50
CA ALA A 244 7.12 37.76 -18.68
C ALA A 244 6.19 37.90 -17.47
N ASP A 245 6.71 37.73 -16.25
CA ASP A 245 5.95 37.87 -15.00
C ASP A 245 5.40 39.30 -14.84
N ALA A 246 6.21 40.32 -15.19
CA ALA A 246 5.76 41.70 -15.19
C ALA A 246 4.63 41.97 -16.18
N ALA A 247 4.72 41.42 -17.41
CA ALA A 247 3.68 41.50 -18.42
C ALA A 247 2.40 40.73 -17.97
N PHE A 248 2.57 39.57 -17.40
CA PHE A 248 1.46 38.73 -16.90
C PHE A 248 0.67 39.44 -15.79
N LYS A 249 1.37 40.05 -14.83
CA LYS A 249 0.75 40.83 -13.75
C LYS A 249 -0.05 42.03 -14.27
N LYS A 250 0.40 42.66 -15.39
CA LYS A 250 -0.32 43.73 -16.05
C LYS A 250 -1.49 43.27 -16.94
N GLY A 251 -1.74 41.97 -17.01
CA GLY A 251 -2.78 41.39 -17.90
C GLY A 251 -2.37 41.28 -19.38
N ASN A 252 -1.15 41.62 -19.73
CA ASN A 252 -0.64 41.56 -21.09
C ASN A 252 -0.22 40.14 -21.46
N TYR A 253 -1.20 39.20 -21.47
CA TYR A 253 -0.93 37.76 -21.60
C TYR A 253 -0.26 37.36 -22.91
N LYS A 254 -0.52 38.09 -24.02
CA LYS A 254 0.15 37.86 -25.31
C LYS A 254 1.66 38.14 -25.23
N VAL A 255 2.04 39.27 -24.62
CA VAL A 255 3.46 39.64 -24.39
C VAL A 255 4.10 38.64 -23.41
N ALA A 256 3.42 38.35 -22.30
CA ALA A 256 3.90 37.39 -21.32
C ALA A 256 4.16 36.02 -21.97
N ARG A 257 3.27 35.54 -22.84
CA ARG A 257 3.45 34.28 -23.56
C ARG A 257 4.70 34.28 -24.44
N ALA A 258 4.92 35.36 -25.20
CA ALA A 258 6.09 35.49 -26.07
C ALA A 258 7.40 35.47 -25.26
N GLU A 259 7.45 36.21 -24.13
CA GLU A 259 8.63 36.23 -23.27
C GLU A 259 8.86 34.88 -22.56
N TYR A 260 7.81 34.19 -22.10
CA TYR A 260 7.96 32.82 -21.55
C TYR A 260 8.42 31.83 -22.64
N GLU A 261 7.93 31.96 -23.87
CA GLU A 261 8.38 31.11 -24.97
C GLU A 261 9.88 31.35 -25.28
N ALA A 262 10.33 32.62 -25.26
CA ALA A 262 11.73 32.96 -25.38
C ALA A 262 12.56 32.41 -24.18
N ALA A 263 12.02 32.46 -22.97
CA ALA A 263 12.65 31.89 -21.79
C ALA A 263 12.82 30.36 -21.88
N VAL A 264 11.81 29.65 -22.41
CA VAL A 264 11.87 28.20 -22.66
C VAL A 264 12.90 27.88 -23.74
N LYS A 265 13.01 28.70 -24.79
CA LYS A 265 14.05 28.52 -25.82
C LYS A 265 15.45 28.75 -25.26
N ALA A 266 15.61 29.70 -24.33
CA ALA A 266 16.88 29.96 -23.65
C ALA A 266 17.27 28.84 -22.68
N ASP A 267 16.31 28.26 -21.94
CA ASP A 267 16.53 27.09 -21.08
C ASP A 267 15.31 26.14 -21.12
N VAL A 268 15.45 25.05 -21.85
CA VAL A 268 14.39 24.06 -22.04
C VAL A 268 14.00 23.31 -20.77
N LEU A 269 14.85 23.34 -19.72
CA LEU A 269 14.60 22.72 -18.42
C LEU A 269 14.03 23.70 -17.39
N SER A 270 13.77 24.95 -17.79
CA SER A 270 13.20 25.94 -16.89
C SER A 270 11.74 25.64 -16.56
N TYR A 271 11.50 24.98 -15.41
CA TYR A 271 10.15 24.75 -14.91
C TYR A 271 9.34 26.06 -14.77
N PRO A 272 9.89 27.17 -14.21
CA PRO A 272 9.13 28.43 -14.12
C PRO A 272 8.71 28.97 -15.48
N ALA A 273 9.61 28.92 -16.47
CA ALA A 273 9.31 29.38 -17.84
C ALA A 273 8.18 28.53 -18.47
N MET A 274 8.30 27.21 -18.38
CA MET A 274 7.30 26.28 -18.94
C MET A 274 5.93 26.45 -18.26
N LEU A 275 5.90 26.59 -16.92
CA LEU A 275 4.67 26.85 -16.18
C LEU A 275 4.04 28.21 -16.53
N GLY A 276 4.87 29.25 -16.71
CA GLY A 276 4.44 30.58 -17.14
C GLY A 276 3.87 30.56 -18.55
N LEU A 277 4.52 29.82 -19.47
CA LEU A 277 4.06 29.62 -20.85
C LEU A 277 2.69 28.91 -20.86
N ALA A 278 2.52 27.87 -20.07
CA ALA A 278 1.24 27.17 -19.94
C ALA A 278 0.12 28.11 -19.47
N LYS A 279 0.36 28.85 -18.37
CA LYS A 279 -0.62 29.81 -17.84
C LYS A 279 -0.98 30.93 -18.79
N SER A 280 0.01 31.51 -19.48
CA SER A 280 -0.24 32.59 -20.46
C SER A 280 -0.93 32.06 -21.71
N SER A 281 -0.60 30.86 -22.18
CA SER A 281 -1.29 30.20 -23.30
C SER A 281 -2.76 29.95 -22.99
N GLU A 282 -3.10 29.49 -21.79
CA GLU A 282 -4.48 29.28 -21.34
C GLU A 282 -5.29 30.61 -21.33
N LYS A 283 -4.65 31.74 -21.05
CA LYS A 283 -5.28 33.06 -21.02
C LYS A 283 -5.40 33.73 -22.38
N THR A 284 -4.50 33.40 -23.31
CA THR A 284 -4.43 34.07 -24.64
C THR A 284 -5.29 33.42 -25.70
N ASP A 285 -5.57 32.14 -25.58
CA ASP A 285 -6.25 31.36 -26.63
C ASP A 285 -7.26 30.37 -26.03
N ALA A 286 -8.52 30.78 -26.06
CA ALA A 286 -9.63 29.97 -25.54
C ALA A 286 -10.15 28.92 -26.55
N THR A 287 -9.55 28.80 -27.75
CA THR A 287 -9.91 27.77 -28.75
C THR A 287 -9.50 26.37 -28.22
N ALA A 288 -10.05 25.34 -28.86
CA ALA A 288 -9.66 23.95 -28.56
C ALA A 288 -8.14 23.73 -28.77
N SER A 289 -7.60 24.27 -29.84
CA SER A 289 -6.16 24.23 -30.17
C SER A 289 -5.31 24.98 -29.13
N GLY A 290 -5.76 26.17 -28.71
CA GLY A 290 -5.06 26.93 -27.66
C GLY A 290 -5.04 26.22 -26.32
N ARG A 291 -6.16 25.64 -25.91
CA ARG A 291 -6.24 24.81 -24.70
C ARG A 291 -5.34 23.56 -24.79
N GLN A 292 -5.27 22.91 -25.98
CA GLN A 292 -4.39 21.77 -26.17
C GLN A 292 -2.91 22.19 -26.01
N ARG A 293 -2.48 23.30 -26.63
CA ARG A 293 -1.11 23.82 -26.44
C ARG A 293 -0.82 24.12 -24.96
N ALA A 294 -1.75 24.75 -24.25
CA ALA A 294 -1.59 24.99 -22.83
C ALA A 294 -1.46 23.70 -22.01
N LEU A 295 -2.29 22.67 -22.32
CA LEU A 295 -2.21 21.36 -21.69
C LEU A 295 -0.86 20.68 -21.91
N ASP A 296 -0.32 20.74 -23.13
CA ASP A 296 0.98 20.16 -23.46
C ASP A 296 2.13 20.87 -22.71
N CYS A 297 2.07 22.19 -22.57
CA CYS A 297 3.01 22.96 -21.75
C CYS A 297 2.90 22.57 -20.26
N TYR A 298 1.69 22.41 -19.73
CA TYR A 298 1.49 21.94 -18.35
C TYR A 298 2.01 20.52 -18.15
N LYS A 299 1.77 19.60 -19.10
CA LYS A 299 2.32 18.24 -19.03
C LYS A 299 3.85 18.26 -19.01
N THR A 300 4.47 19.12 -19.83
CA THR A 300 5.93 19.30 -19.82
C THR A 300 6.41 19.89 -18.48
N ALA A 301 5.72 20.86 -17.91
CA ALA A 301 6.03 21.38 -16.59
C ALA A 301 5.92 20.32 -15.50
N CYS A 302 4.87 19.48 -15.54
CA CYS A 302 4.75 18.31 -14.65
C CYS A 302 5.86 17.27 -14.85
N ALA A 303 6.41 17.16 -16.06
CA ALA A 303 7.56 16.29 -16.32
C ALA A 303 8.87 16.88 -15.76
N LEU A 304 9.01 18.21 -15.76
CA LEU A 304 10.17 18.89 -15.19
C LEU A 304 10.15 18.89 -13.63
N ARG A 305 8.96 18.90 -13.02
CA ARG A 305 8.79 18.83 -11.57
C ARG A 305 7.60 17.93 -11.21
N PRO A 306 7.82 16.59 -11.17
CA PRO A 306 6.75 15.61 -11.00
C PRO A 306 5.99 15.70 -9.67
N SER A 307 6.64 16.20 -8.59
CA SER A 307 6.04 16.37 -7.26
C SER A 307 5.28 17.70 -7.06
N ALA A 308 5.21 18.55 -8.10
CA ALA A 308 4.52 19.84 -8.00
C ALA A 308 2.99 19.68 -8.04
N VAL A 309 2.38 19.36 -6.89
CA VAL A 309 0.95 19.10 -6.74
C VAL A 309 0.09 20.20 -7.37
N SER A 310 0.42 21.48 -7.13
CA SER A 310 -0.33 22.60 -7.69
C SER A 310 -0.34 22.63 -9.23
N THR A 311 0.73 22.19 -9.88
CA THR A 311 0.81 22.08 -11.34
C THR A 311 0.04 20.87 -11.84
N LEU A 312 0.15 19.74 -11.15
CA LEU A 312 -0.63 18.55 -11.44
C LEU A 312 -2.14 18.83 -11.35
N LEU A 313 -2.59 19.53 -10.31
CA LEU A 313 -4.00 19.94 -10.16
C LEU A 313 -4.47 20.79 -11.35
N LYS A 314 -3.72 21.81 -11.73
CA LYS A 314 -4.06 22.66 -12.88
C LYS A 314 -4.10 21.89 -14.19
N THR A 315 -3.16 20.98 -14.38
CA THR A 315 -3.11 20.11 -15.57
C THR A 315 -4.36 19.21 -15.62
N GLY A 316 -4.71 18.58 -14.49
CA GLY A 316 -5.90 17.75 -14.36
C GLY A 316 -7.19 18.54 -14.60
N ASP A 317 -7.31 19.75 -14.04
CA ASP A 317 -8.46 20.63 -14.22
C ASP A 317 -8.62 21.03 -15.70
N LEU A 318 -7.54 21.37 -16.38
CA LEU A 318 -7.59 21.72 -17.81
C LEU A 318 -7.97 20.51 -18.67
N ALA A 319 -7.38 19.35 -18.42
CA ALA A 319 -7.72 18.11 -19.13
C ALA A 319 -9.20 17.74 -18.91
N ALA A 320 -9.71 17.86 -17.68
CA ALA A 320 -11.12 17.59 -17.37
C ALA A 320 -12.08 18.55 -18.08
N ARG A 321 -11.75 19.86 -18.13
CA ARG A 321 -12.54 20.86 -18.90
C ARG A 321 -12.54 20.60 -20.40
N MET A 322 -11.50 19.95 -20.91
CA MET A 322 -11.40 19.55 -22.32
C MET A 322 -12.09 18.19 -22.60
N GLY A 323 -12.72 17.57 -21.61
CA GLY A 323 -13.34 16.25 -21.74
C GLY A 323 -12.33 15.08 -21.78
N GLN A 324 -11.05 15.34 -21.59
CA GLN A 324 -10.00 14.31 -21.55
C GLN A 324 -9.95 13.64 -20.18
N HIS A 325 -11.03 12.94 -19.81
CA HIS A 325 -11.23 12.44 -18.46
C HIS A 325 -10.21 11.37 -18.03
N ALA A 326 -9.76 10.53 -18.97
CA ALA A 326 -8.71 9.54 -18.68
C ALA A 326 -7.37 10.23 -18.36
N THR A 327 -6.96 11.21 -19.15
CA THR A 327 -5.77 12.04 -18.88
C THR A 327 -5.89 12.80 -17.55
N ALA A 328 -7.08 13.35 -17.27
CA ALA A 328 -7.31 14.03 -16.00
C ALA A 328 -7.16 13.08 -14.82
N ALA A 329 -7.72 11.85 -14.91
CA ALA A 329 -7.59 10.84 -13.87
C ALA A 329 -6.13 10.44 -13.63
N GLU A 330 -5.34 10.22 -14.69
CA GLU A 330 -3.91 9.94 -14.59
C GLU A 330 -3.17 11.06 -13.85
N VAL A 331 -3.38 12.32 -14.25
CA VAL A 331 -2.68 13.45 -13.65
C VAL A 331 -3.08 13.69 -12.19
N TYR A 332 -4.36 13.57 -11.85
CA TYR A 332 -4.81 13.65 -10.47
C TYR A 332 -4.30 12.48 -9.62
N SER A 333 -4.19 11.28 -10.18
CA SER A 333 -3.61 10.13 -9.49
C SER A 333 -2.14 10.39 -9.12
N ARG A 334 -1.37 11.04 -9.99
CA ARG A 334 0.00 11.50 -9.69
C ARG A 334 0.00 12.56 -8.59
N ALA A 335 -0.96 13.48 -8.58
CA ALA A 335 -1.10 14.47 -7.52
C ALA A 335 -1.39 13.80 -6.16
N VAL A 336 -2.25 12.77 -6.14
CA VAL A 336 -2.53 11.95 -4.94
C VAL A 336 -1.28 11.16 -4.51
N ALA A 337 -0.49 10.64 -5.46
CA ALA A 337 0.76 9.96 -5.12
C ALA A 337 1.78 10.92 -4.49
N ALA A 338 1.87 12.16 -4.97
CA ALA A 338 2.74 13.19 -4.42
C ALA A 338 2.24 13.75 -3.07
N ASN A 339 0.93 13.82 -2.86
CA ASN A 339 0.31 14.19 -1.59
C ASN A 339 -1.01 13.42 -1.35
N PRO A 340 -0.95 12.27 -0.67
CA PRO A 340 -2.12 11.42 -0.43
C PRO A 340 -3.22 12.05 0.43
N SER A 341 -2.94 13.17 1.08
CA SER A 341 -3.90 13.89 1.93
C SER A 341 -4.51 15.13 1.26
N ASP A 342 -4.18 15.41 0.01
CA ASP A 342 -4.72 16.54 -0.75
C ASP A 342 -6.15 16.22 -1.22
N ILE A 343 -7.12 16.82 -0.52
CA ILE A 343 -8.54 16.62 -0.82
C ILE A 343 -8.90 17.08 -2.24
N SER A 344 -8.28 18.15 -2.72
CA SER A 344 -8.56 18.69 -4.07
C SER A 344 -8.11 17.70 -5.14
N ALA A 345 -6.94 17.06 -4.95
CA ALA A 345 -6.44 16.01 -5.84
C ALA A 345 -7.37 14.79 -5.85
N ILE A 346 -7.80 14.34 -4.66
CA ILE A 346 -8.69 13.18 -4.53
C ILE A 346 -10.06 13.48 -5.14
N ASP A 347 -10.66 14.64 -4.87
CA ASP A 347 -11.94 15.03 -5.44
C ASP A 347 -11.87 15.19 -6.96
N GLY A 348 -10.77 15.74 -7.48
CA GLY A 348 -10.48 15.81 -8.91
C GLY A 348 -10.42 14.42 -9.54
N LEU A 349 -9.69 13.51 -8.90
CA LEU A 349 -9.55 12.13 -9.33
C LEU A 349 -10.90 11.40 -9.36
N ILE A 350 -11.68 11.50 -8.31
CA ILE A 350 -13.02 10.89 -8.22
C ILE A 350 -13.92 11.36 -9.36
N ARG A 351 -13.96 12.68 -9.61
CA ARG A 351 -14.76 13.23 -10.72
C ARG A 351 -14.29 12.73 -12.07
N ALA A 352 -12.98 12.71 -12.30
CA ALA A 352 -12.37 12.25 -13.55
C ALA A 352 -12.65 10.76 -13.78
N LEU A 353 -12.48 9.90 -12.78
CA LEU A 353 -12.75 8.46 -12.84
C LEU A 353 -14.22 8.15 -13.12
N ARG A 354 -15.16 8.87 -12.47
CA ARG A 354 -16.59 8.72 -12.75
C ARG A 354 -16.92 9.03 -14.22
N LYS A 355 -16.33 10.10 -14.75
CA LYS A 355 -16.53 10.50 -16.16
C LYS A 355 -15.80 9.57 -17.15
N ALA A 356 -14.71 8.95 -16.73
CA ALA A 356 -13.99 7.93 -17.50
C ALA A 356 -14.63 6.53 -17.44
N GLY A 357 -15.74 6.34 -16.69
CA GLY A 357 -16.44 5.06 -16.59
C GLY A 357 -15.89 4.11 -15.50
N SER A 358 -14.90 4.54 -14.71
CA SER A 358 -14.26 3.73 -13.66
C SER A 358 -14.97 3.86 -12.31
N ALA A 359 -16.27 3.52 -12.26
CA ALA A 359 -17.14 3.77 -11.10
C ALA A 359 -16.66 3.04 -9.82
N LYS A 360 -16.19 1.78 -9.93
CA LYS A 360 -15.68 0.98 -8.79
C LYS A 360 -14.48 1.68 -8.13
N VAL A 361 -13.52 2.12 -8.93
CA VAL A 361 -12.31 2.81 -8.45
C VAL A 361 -12.67 4.17 -7.86
N ALA A 362 -13.59 4.91 -8.49
CA ALA A 362 -14.08 6.19 -7.97
C ALA A 362 -14.76 6.04 -6.61
N ALA A 363 -15.56 4.99 -6.40
CA ALA A 363 -16.19 4.70 -5.10
C ALA A 363 -15.15 4.36 -4.02
N ALA A 364 -14.11 3.61 -4.37
CA ALA A 364 -13.02 3.30 -3.44
C ALA A 364 -12.24 4.56 -3.02
N TYR A 365 -11.94 5.49 -3.96
CA TYR A 365 -11.35 6.79 -3.63
C TYR A 365 -12.30 7.67 -2.82
N GLN A 366 -13.63 7.63 -3.07
CA GLN A 366 -14.60 8.34 -2.25
C GLN A 366 -14.53 7.89 -0.80
N SER A 367 -14.58 6.59 -0.56
CA SER A 367 -14.43 6.02 0.79
C SER A 367 -13.07 6.37 1.44
N TYR A 368 -11.99 6.40 0.67
CA TYR A 368 -10.68 6.87 1.15
C TYR A 368 -10.71 8.36 1.55
N ARG A 369 -11.31 9.21 0.73
CA ARG A 369 -11.50 10.65 0.97
C ARG A 369 -12.31 10.92 2.25
N ASP A 370 -13.41 10.20 2.43
CA ASP A 370 -14.28 10.36 3.60
C ASP A 370 -13.52 9.97 4.89
N ALA A 371 -12.75 8.90 4.82
CA ALA A 371 -11.89 8.48 5.92
C ALA A 371 -10.82 9.53 6.29
N ILE A 372 -10.30 10.34 5.34
CA ILE A 372 -9.37 11.45 5.62
C ILE A 372 -10.10 12.61 6.29
N SER A 373 -11.34 12.92 5.86
CA SER A 373 -12.08 14.09 6.31
C SER A 373 -12.53 13.98 7.78
N VAL A 374 -12.92 12.80 8.23
CA VAL A 374 -13.35 12.55 9.61
C VAL A 374 -12.26 12.85 10.64
N ARG A 375 -10.99 12.68 10.28
CA ARG A 375 -9.84 12.92 11.19
C ARG A 375 -9.43 14.39 11.30
N LYS A 376 -9.89 15.27 10.39
CA LYS A 376 -9.65 16.73 10.49
C LYS A 376 -10.68 17.42 11.36
N ALA A 377 -11.77 16.75 11.71
CA ALA A 377 -12.86 17.25 12.53
C ALA A 377 -12.76 16.83 14.01
N LYS A 378 -11.80 15.98 14.37
CA LYS A 378 -11.41 15.63 15.73
C LYS A 378 -10.04 16.23 16.05
#